data_11c45d030461e5d3e759ca4215cdc82a
#
_entry.id   11c45d030461e5d3e759ca4215cdc82a
#
_cell.length_a   1.000
_cell.length_b   1.000
_cell.length_c   1.000
_cell.angle_alpha   90.00
_cell.angle_beta   90.00
_cell.angle_gamma   90.00
#
_symmetry.space_group_name_H-M   'P 1'
#
loop_
_entity.id
_entity.type
_entity.pdbx_description
1 polymer ?
#
loop_
_entity_poly.entity_id
_entity_poly.type
_entity_poly.pdbx_seq_one_letter_code
_entity_poly.pdbx_strand_id
1 'polypeptide(L)'
;MAYQRFSLFPDSPSFKDLFSARSLRYRWRNGDPVITTAIMAICIVVWAIEAVLFLVWPEGGNAFVNAGMLLPATAVRHPWTFITSMFLHQPTSLWHILFNMLTLWCVGPVLERMMGHWPYLALYLLSGL
;
A
#
# COMPACT_ATOMS: atom_id res chain seq x y z
N MET A 1 -16.76 -23.33 39.70
CA MET A 1 -17.38 -23.36 38.37
C MET A 1 -17.05 -22.06 37.67
N ALA A 2 -16.17 -22.11 36.67
CA ALA A 2 -15.81 -20.91 35.89
C ALA A 2 -16.93 -20.64 34.91
N TYR A 3 -17.57 -19.48 35.06
CA TYR A 3 -18.49 -18.95 34.08
C TYR A 3 -17.71 -18.62 32.80
N GLN A 4 -17.80 -19.49 31.80
CA GLN A 4 -17.40 -19.11 30.44
C GLN A 4 -18.40 -18.05 29.99
N ARG A 5 -17.97 -16.78 29.96
CA ARG A 5 -18.69 -15.71 29.26
C ARG A 5 -18.69 -16.08 27.77
N PHE A 6 -19.82 -16.54 27.30
CA PHE A 6 -20.10 -16.64 25.88
C PHE A 6 -20.23 -15.20 25.37
N SER A 7 -19.13 -14.61 24.90
CA SER A 7 -19.22 -13.34 24.20
C SER A 7 -19.62 -13.64 22.75
N LEU A 8 -20.78 -13.17 22.35
CA LEU A 8 -21.29 -13.25 20.98
C LEU A 8 -20.40 -12.50 19.96
N PHE A 9 -19.45 -11.72 20.47
CA PHE A 9 -18.41 -11.09 19.69
C PHE A 9 -17.08 -11.52 20.28
N PRO A 10 -16.24 -12.27 19.52
CA PRO A 10 -14.86 -12.46 19.93
C PRO A 10 -14.26 -11.07 20.12
N ASP A 11 -13.49 -10.87 21.18
CA ASP A 11 -12.84 -9.61 21.48
C ASP A 11 -12.24 -9.05 20.19
N SER A 12 -12.77 -7.92 19.74
CA SER A 12 -12.26 -7.29 18.53
C SER A 12 -10.78 -7.04 18.76
N PRO A 13 -9.89 -7.53 17.87
CA PRO A 13 -8.46 -7.43 18.10
C PRO A 13 -8.12 -5.95 18.30
N SER A 14 -7.39 -5.65 19.36
CA SER A 14 -6.91 -4.30 19.59
C SER A 14 -6.13 -3.82 18.37
N PHE A 15 -6.24 -2.55 18.05
CA PHE A 15 -5.51 -1.97 16.91
C PHE A 15 -4.00 -2.30 16.94
N LYS A 16 -3.43 -2.44 18.15
CA LYS A 16 -2.05 -2.89 18.37
C LYS A 16 -1.82 -4.35 17.97
N ASP A 17 -2.83 -5.21 18.13
CA ASP A 17 -2.74 -6.63 17.79
C ASP A 17 -2.78 -6.86 16.28
N LEU A 18 -3.45 -5.98 15.52
CA LEU A 18 -3.49 -6.04 14.06
C LEU A 18 -2.11 -5.90 13.42
N PHE A 19 -1.24 -5.10 14.03
CA PHE A 19 0.13 -4.84 13.54
C PHE A 19 1.21 -5.61 14.31
N SER A 20 0.82 -6.51 15.20
CA SER A 20 1.81 -7.32 15.93
C SER A 20 2.51 -8.30 14.95
N ALA A 21 3.79 -8.54 15.17
CA ALA A 21 4.56 -9.49 14.35
C ALA A 21 3.94 -10.90 14.35
N ARG A 22 3.23 -11.27 15.43
CA ARG A 22 2.53 -12.55 15.56
C ARG A 22 1.32 -12.60 14.63
N SER A 23 0.49 -11.54 14.59
CA SER A 23 -0.70 -11.48 13.73
C SER A 23 -0.31 -11.41 12.26
N LEU A 24 0.72 -10.63 11.89
CA LEU A 24 1.24 -10.56 10.53
C LEU A 24 1.77 -11.92 10.06
N ARG A 25 2.50 -12.63 10.90
CA ARG A 25 3.00 -13.98 10.59
C ARG A 25 1.86 -14.99 10.43
N TYR A 26 0.83 -14.90 11.25
CA TYR A 26 -0.37 -15.73 11.16
C TYR A 26 -1.11 -15.48 9.85
N ARG A 27 -1.38 -14.22 9.51
CA ARG A 27 -2.04 -13.81 8.25
C ARG A 27 -1.24 -14.24 7.03
N TRP A 28 0.09 -14.07 7.07
CA TRP A 28 0.99 -14.53 6.01
C TRP A 28 0.86 -16.04 5.76
N ARG A 29 0.86 -16.82 6.81
CA ARG A 29 0.76 -18.30 6.71
C ARG A 29 -0.62 -18.79 6.26
N ASN A 30 -1.67 -18.02 6.54
CA ASN A 30 -3.04 -18.37 6.16
C ASN A 30 -3.42 -17.91 4.74
N GLY A 31 -2.51 -17.27 4.00
CA GLY A 31 -2.80 -16.78 2.65
C GLY A 31 -3.68 -15.53 2.62
N ASP A 32 -3.72 -14.76 3.71
CA ASP A 32 -4.40 -13.46 3.73
C ASP A 32 -3.65 -12.47 2.84
N PRO A 33 -4.33 -11.49 2.20
CA PRO A 33 -3.72 -10.55 1.26
C PRO A 33 -2.87 -9.49 1.97
N VAL A 34 -1.74 -9.92 2.53
CA VAL A 34 -0.83 -9.06 3.31
C VAL A 34 -0.08 -8.09 2.39
N ILE A 35 0.37 -8.56 1.23
CA ILE A 35 1.11 -7.72 0.26
C ILE A 35 0.18 -6.65 -0.32
N THR A 36 -1.03 -7.02 -0.74
CA THR A 36 -2.04 -6.05 -1.22
C THR A 36 -2.30 -4.98 -0.18
N THR A 37 -2.53 -5.36 1.07
CA THR A 37 -2.78 -4.43 2.17
C THR A 37 -1.59 -3.50 2.41
N ALA A 38 -0.36 -4.03 2.35
CA ALA A 38 0.86 -3.25 2.51
C ALA A 38 1.04 -2.24 1.37
N ILE A 39 0.83 -2.64 0.12
CA ILE A 39 0.92 -1.75 -1.05
C ILE A 39 -0.11 -0.62 -0.92
N MET A 40 -1.37 -0.95 -0.59
CA MET A 40 -2.42 0.06 -0.39
C MET A 40 -2.05 1.06 0.71
N ALA A 41 -1.54 0.58 1.84
CA ALA A 41 -1.11 1.43 2.94
C ALA A 41 0.02 2.38 2.52
N ILE A 42 1.02 1.88 1.80
CA ILE A 42 2.13 2.69 1.27
C ILE A 42 1.59 3.76 0.31
N CYS A 43 0.75 3.40 -0.65
CA CYS A 43 0.16 4.36 -1.60
C CYS A 43 -0.62 5.46 -0.90
N ILE A 44 -1.45 5.12 0.10
CA ILE A 44 -2.24 6.10 0.85
C ILE A 44 -1.34 7.02 1.67
N VAL A 45 -0.31 6.49 2.33
CA VAL A 45 0.63 7.29 3.13
C VAL A 45 1.43 8.24 2.23
N VAL A 46 1.96 7.75 1.12
CA VAL A 46 2.71 8.58 0.16
C VAL A 46 1.81 9.70 -0.38
N TRP A 47 0.59 9.35 -0.83
CA TRP A 47 -0.37 10.35 -1.31
C TRP A 47 -0.73 11.39 -0.24
N ALA A 48 -0.91 11.00 1.02
CA ALA A 48 -1.18 11.92 2.11
C ALA A 48 0.01 12.89 2.34
N ILE A 49 1.24 12.39 2.25
CA ILE A 49 2.45 13.22 2.33
C ILE A 49 2.48 14.21 1.16
N GLU A 50 2.24 13.74 -0.07
CA GLU A 50 2.16 14.61 -1.25
C GLU A 50 1.11 15.71 -1.07
N ALA A 51 -0.11 15.33 -0.66
CA ALA A 51 -1.20 16.28 -0.47
C ALA A 51 -0.87 17.33 0.61
N VAL A 52 -0.30 16.94 1.73
CA VAL A 52 0.12 17.85 2.80
C VAL A 52 1.24 18.78 2.32
N LEU A 53 2.26 18.26 1.64
CA LEU A 53 3.35 19.06 1.11
C LEU A 53 2.83 20.11 0.11
N PHE A 54 1.94 19.72 -0.80
CA PHE A 54 1.35 20.68 -1.76
C PHE A 54 0.50 21.76 -1.08
N LEU A 55 -0.16 21.46 0.04
CA LEU A 55 -0.96 22.43 0.78
C LEU A 55 -0.11 23.39 1.61
N VAL A 56 0.97 22.91 2.23
CA VAL A 56 1.77 23.70 3.19
C VAL A 56 3.00 24.32 2.52
N TRP A 57 3.61 23.61 1.60
CA TRP A 57 4.84 24.01 0.91
C TRP A 57 4.88 23.48 -0.52
N PRO A 58 4.20 24.17 -1.48
CA PRO A 58 4.06 23.70 -2.86
C PRO A 58 5.39 23.42 -3.58
N GLU A 59 6.43 24.23 -3.30
CA GLU A 59 7.76 24.02 -3.88
C GLU A 59 8.39 22.72 -3.41
N GLY A 60 8.26 22.40 -2.11
CA GLY A 60 8.71 21.15 -1.53
C GLY A 60 7.90 19.97 -2.04
N GLY A 61 6.60 20.14 -2.25
CA GLY A 61 5.75 19.13 -2.88
C GLY A 61 6.19 18.79 -4.30
N ASN A 62 6.47 19.81 -5.11
CA ASN A 62 7.01 19.63 -6.46
C ASN A 62 8.39 18.95 -6.43
N ALA A 63 9.27 19.33 -5.52
CA ALA A 63 10.58 18.72 -5.39
C ALA A 63 10.48 17.24 -4.99
N PHE A 64 9.57 16.91 -4.08
CA PHE A 64 9.30 15.52 -3.65
C PHE A 64 8.81 14.66 -4.80
N VAL A 65 7.80 15.11 -5.54
CA VAL A 65 7.27 14.38 -6.71
C VAL A 65 8.33 14.24 -7.79
N ASN A 66 9.07 15.31 -8.12
CA ASN A 66 10.12 15.27 -9.13
C ASN A 66 11.27 14.32 -8.77
N ALA A 67 11.59 14.18 -7.48
CA ALA A 67 12.62 13.25 -7.01
C ALA A 67 12.22 11.77 -7.18
N GLY A 68 10.92 11.47 -7.11
CA GLY A 68 10.39 10.11 -7.21
C GLY A 68 9.75 9.75 -8.55
N MET A 69 9.41 10.76 -9.38
CA MET A 69 8.73 10.54 -10.64
C MET A 69 9.66 9.99 -11.71
N LEU A 70 9.18 9.00 -12.45
CA LEU A 70 9.91 8.43 -13.58
C LEU A 70 9.86 9.40 -14.78
N LEU A 71 11.01 9.94 -15.13
CA LEU A 71 11.21 10.74 -16.33
C LEU A 71 12.12 9.98 -17.30
N PRO A 72 11.71 9.70 -18.54
CA PRO A 72 12.53 8.96 -19.51
C PRO A 72 13.93 9.54 -19.71
N ALA A 73 14.04 10.87 -19.71
CA ALA A 73 15.32 11.57 -19.90
C ALA A 73 16.33 11.35 -18.77
N THR A 74 15.88 11.04 -17.57
CA THR A 74 16.71 10.91 -16.37
C THR A 74 16.65 9.52 -15.73
N ALA A 75 15.84 8.61 -16.26
CA ALA A 75 15.60 7.28 -15.72
C ALA A 75 16.90 6.47 -15.45
N VAL A 76 17.85 6.54 -16.36
CA VAL A 76 19.15 5.84 -16.22
C VAL A 76 20.00 6.43 -15.07
N ARG A 77 19.88 7.74 -14.82
CA ARG A 77 20.62 8.41 -13.73
C ARG A 77 19.94 8.24 -12.38
N HIS A 78 18.63 8.01 -12.38
CA HIS A 78 17.81 7.85 -11.18
C HIS A 78 17.01 6.54 -11.22
N PRO A 79 17.68 5.37 -11.16
CA PRO A 79 17.03 4.07 -11.35
C PRO A 79 15.97 3.74 -10.29
N TRP A 80 16.03 4.35 -9.11
CA TRP A 80 14.98 4.20 -8.08
C TRP A 80 13.61 4.71 -8.52
N THR A 81 13.56 5.65 -9.50
CA THR A 81 12.31 6.22 -9.99
C THR A 81 11.41 5.19 -10.67
N PHE A 82 11.94 4.09 -11.18
CA PHE A 82 11.15 2.97 -11.68
C PHE A 82 10.23 2.38 -10.61
N ILE A 83 10.69 2.30 -9.37
CA ILE A 83 9.91 1.76 -8.26
C ILE A 83 9.11 2.86 -7.56
N THR A 84 9.73 4.00 -7.27
CA THR A 84 9.06 5.06 -6.51
C THR A 84 7.88 5.66 -7.24
N SER A 85 7.95 5.78 -8.58
CA SER A 85 6.85 6.29 -9.40
C SER A 85 5.56 5.47 -9.29
N MET A 86 5.66 4.18 -8.98
CA MET A 86 4.50 3.30 -8.81
C MET A 86 3.64 3.68 -7.59
N PHE A 87 4.22 4.34 -6.62
CA PHE A 87 3.57 4.76 -5.37
C PHE A 87 3.17 6.23 -5.36
N LEU A 88 3.70 7.02 -6.29
CA LEU A 88 3.32 8.43 -6.44
C LEU A 88 1.95 8.54 -7.11
N HIS A 89 1.12 9.44 -6.57
CA HIS A 89 -0.20 9.70 -7.10
C HIS A 89 -0.38 11.21 -7.26
N GLN A 90 -1.27 11.60 -8.19
CA GLN A 90 -1.55 13.02 -8.39
C GLN A 90 -2.20 13.61 -7.13
N PRO A 91 -1.54 14.52 -6.39
CA PRO A 91 -2.03 15.01 -5.11
C PRO A 91 -3.31 15.84 -5.23
N THR A 92 -3.56 16.43 -6.40
CA THR A 92 -4.73 17.27 -6.68
C THR A 92 -5.96 16.46 -7.12
N SER A 93 -5.81 15.16 -7.40
CA SER A 93 -6.89 14.29 -7.88
C SER A 93 -7.21 13.18 -6.89
N LEU A 94 -8.21 13.42 -6.06
CA LEU A 94 -8.75 12.40 -5.16
C LEU A 94 -9.30 11.18 -5.93
N TRP A 95 -9.85 11.41 -7.12
CA TRP A 95 -10.39 10.34 -7.96
C TRP A 95 -9.31 9.36 -8.41
N HIS A 96 -8.11 9.85 -8.70
CA HIS A 96 -7.01 9.00 -9.16
C HIS A 96 -6.61 7.98 -8.09
N ILE A 97 -6.36 8.43 -6.86
CA ILE A 97 -6.04 7.53 -5.74
C ILE A 97 -7.21 6.60 -5.42
N LEU A 98 -8.46 7.11 -5.44
CA LEU A 98 -9.65 6.34 -5.13
C LEU A 98 -9.83 5.15 -6.10
N PHE A 99 -9.76 5.39 -7.42
CA PHE A 99 -9.90 4.32 -8.41
C PHE A 99 -8.74 3.32 -8.36
N ASN A 100 -7.52 3.77 -8.14
CA ASN A 100 -6.38 2.89 -7.97
C ASN A 100 -6.54 1.99 -6.74
N MET A 101 -6.94 2.57 -5.61
CA MET A 101 -7.17 1.78 -4.38
C MET A 101 -8.35 0.83 -4.53
N LEU A 102 -9.42 1.24 -5.20
CA LEU A 102 -10.57 0.38 -5.46
C LEU A 102 -10.19 -0.82 -6.34
N THR A 103 -9.46 -0.59 -7.42
CA THR A 103 -8.96 -1.64 -8.30
C THR A 103 -8.06 -2.61 -7.54
N LEU A 104 -7.13 -2.08 -6.77
CA LEU A 104 -6.20 -2.87 -5.97
C LEU A 104 -6.93 -3.68 -4.88
N TRP A 105 -7.97 -3.09 -4.26
CA TRP A 105 -8.81 -3.78 -3.30
C TRP A 105 -9.59 -4.95 -3.93
N CYS A 106 -10.20 -4.73 -5.10
CA CYS A 106 -11.02 -5.75 -5.75
C CYS A 106 -10.18 -6.89 -6.34
N VAL A 107 -9.09 -6.56 -7.02
CA VAL A 107 -8.30 -7.51 -7.80
C VAL A 107 -7.11 -8.07 -7.01
N GLY A 108 -6.45 -7.23 -6.21
CA GLY A 108 -5.24 -7.59 -5.48
C GLY A 108 -5.37 -8.83 -4.58
N PRO A 109 -6.38 -8.90 -3.68
CA PRO A 109 -6.56 -10.06 -2.81
C PRO A 109 -6.81 -11.37 -3.56
N VAL A 110 -7.49 -11.30 -4.70
CA VAL A 110 -7.76 -12.46 -5.54
C VAL A 110 -6.47 -12.99 -6.15
N LEU A 111 -5.69 -12.11 -6.78
CA LEU A 111 -4.42 -12.46 -7.38
C LEU A 111 -3.40 -12.94 -6.34
N GLU A 112 -3.30 -12.27 -5.20
CA GLU A 112 -2.38 -12.64 -4.14
C GLU A 112 -2.69 -14.03 -3.57
N ARG A 113 -3.99 -14.37 -3.40
CA ARG A 113 -4.41 -15.72 -2.95
C ARG A 113 -4.17 -16.79 -4.00
N MET A 114 -4.37 -16.47 -5.28
CA MET A 114 -4.17 -17.43 -6.39
C MET A 114 -2.69 -17.73 -6.65
N MET A 115 -1.85 -16.70 -6.62
CA MET A 115 -0.44 -16.80 -6.99
C MET A 115 0.50 -17.01 -5.80
N GLY A 116 0.06 -16.62 -4.61
CA GLY A 116 0.90 -16.49 -3.43
C GLY A 116 1.59 -15.12 -3.33
N HIS A 117 2.12 -14.81 -2.15
CA HIS A 117 2.64 -13.48 -1.82
C HIS A 117 3.79 -13.03 -2.72
N TRP A 118 4.81 -13.86 -2.92
CA TRP A 118 6.01 -13.48 -3.66
C TRP A 118 5.78 -13.34 -5.17
N PRO A 119 5.11 -14.29 -5.87
CA PRO A 119 4.78 -14.10 -7.27
C PRO A 119 3.87 -12.91 -7.52
N TYR A 120 2.92 -12.65 -6.63
CA TYR A 120 2.06 -11.48 -6.72
C TYR A 120 2.85 -10.17 -6.58
N LEU A 121 3.77 -10.08 -5.60
CA LEU A 121 4.64 -8.92 -5.46
C LEU A 121 5.50 -8.70 -6.71
N ALA A 122 6.09 -9.77 -7.24
CA ALA A 122 6.88 -9.70 -8.47
C ALA A 122 6.02 -9.22 -9.65
N LEU A 123 4.80 -9.74 -9.82
CA LEU A 123 3.87 -9.29 -10.83
C LEU A 123 3.57 -7.80 -10.69
N TYR A 124 3.26 -7.34 -9.48
CA TYR A 124 2.97 -5.92 -9.20
C TYR A 124 4.15 -5.03 -9.60
N LEU A 125 5.36 -5.36 -9.15
CA LEU A 125 6.56 -4.57 -9.45
C LEU A 125 6.91 -4.58 -10.94
N LEU A 126 6.79 -5.73 -11.62
CA LEU A 126 7.08 -5.85 -13.05
C LEU A 126 6.03 -5.16 -13.92
N SER A 127 4.76 -5.14 -13.50
CA SER A 127 3.70 -4.47 -14.26
C SER A 127 3.75 -2.95 -14.15
N GLY A 128 4.44 -2.42 -13.13
CA GLY A 128 4.63 -0.99 -12.95
C GLY A 128 5.91 -0.44 -13.60
N LEU A 129 6.79 -1.31 -14.10
CA LEU A 129 7.98 -0.95 -14.86
C LEU A 129 7.64 -0.66 -16.32
#